data_1500d4ba7ff452cd6750900d0c3ad809
#
_entry.id   1500d4ba7ff452cd6750900d0c3ad809
#
_cell.length_a   1.000
_cell.length_b   1.000
_cell.length_c   1.000
_cell.angle_alpha   90.00
_cell.angle_beta   90.00
_cell.angle_gamma   90.00
#
_symmetry.space_group_name_H-M   'P 1'
#
loop_
_entity.id
_entity.type
_entity.pdbx_description
1 polymer ?
#
loop_
_entity_poly.entity_id
_entity_poly.type
_entity_poly.pdbx_seq_one_letter_code
_entity_poly.pdbx_strand_id
1 'polypeptide(L)'
;SKLSNSVFIMKKSLFLLCLLLGMLGNCALVLAQPAQKLVNVVVSPDRIDWKCKAKEEVKFTVQVFKNENLLKDVVVDYELGPEYFPTVVKKDVRLADGKTILKAKMNEPGFLRCRVTAKVDGRKYEGMATVGVDETRIRPTTVNPEDFDAFWTGAIAEARKQPLDPKMTLLPERCTSTQNVYHVSFQNERPGSRIYGIL
;
A
#
# COMPACT_ATOMS: atom_id res chain seq x y z
N SER A 1 37.79 13.32 60.12
CA SER A 1 37.76 11.96 59.50
C SER A 1 36.33 11.56 58.93
N LYS A 2 35.26 11.92 59.64
CA LYS A 2 33.87 11.55 59.13
C LYS A 2 33.39 12.37 57.92
N LEU A 3 33.80 13.63 57.75
CA LEU A 3 33.42 14.47 56.61
C LEU A 3 34.08 14.00 55.31
N SER A 4 35.32 13.51 55.33
CA SER A 4 36.05 13.02 54.16
C SER A 4 35.38 11.77 53.55
N ASN A 5 34.88 10.85 54.37
CA ASN A 5 34.20 9.65 53.89
C ASN A 5 32.81 9.96 53.28
N SER A 6 32.09 10.92 53.79
CA SER A 6 30.78 11.33 53.27
C SER A 6 30.90 11.94 51.86
N VAL A 7 31.90 12.81 51.65
CA VAL A 7 32.16 13.42 50.32
C VAL A 7 32.61 12.39 49.28
N PHE A 8 33.40 11.38 49.72
CA PHE A 8 33.85 10.32 48.83
C PHE A 8 32.71 9.37 48.40
N ILE A 9 31.78 9.07 49.31
CA ILE A 9 30.60 8.26 49.03
C ILE A 9 29.62 9.02 48.08
N MET A 10 29.42 10.32 48.30
CA MET A 10 28.60 11.15 47.40
C MET A 10 29.20 11.21 45.98
N LYS A 11 30.48 11.37 45.81
CA LYS A 11 31.14 11.38 44.49
C LYS A 11 30.99 10.04 43.77
N LYS A 12 31.11 8.91 44.46
CA LYS A 12 30.87 7.59 43.87
C LYS A 12 29.44 7.36 43.47
N SER A 13 28.47 7.81 44.29
CA SER A 13 27.04 7.71 44.00
C SER A 13 26.65 8.57 42.80
N LEU A 14 27.21 9.78 42.70
CA LEU A 14 26.96 10.67 41.55
C LEU A 14 27.56 10.11 40.26
N PHE A 15 28.73 9.50 40.33
CA PHE A 15 29.37 8.85 39.18
C PHE A 15 28.57 7.64 38.68
N LEU A 16 28.06 6.83 39.62
CA LEU A 16 27.20 5.68 39.31
C LEU A 16 25.87 6.11 38.68
N LEU A 17 25.28 7.22 39.14
CA LEU A 17 24.06 7.80 38.60
C LEU A 17 24.27 8.33 37.18
N CYS A 18 25.40 8.99 36.90
CA CYS A 18 25.75 9.45 35.55
C CYS A 18 26.00 8.27 34.58
N LEU A 19 26.58 7.17 35.06
CA LEU A 19 26.79 5.95 34.29
C LEU A 19 25.46 5.27 33.94
N LEU A 20 24.52 5.20 34.91
CA LEU A 20 23.15 4.69 34.67
C LEU A 20 22.36 5.57 33.70
N LEU A 21 22.41 6.89 33.83
CA LEU A 21 21.79 7.83 32.88
C LEU A 21 22.42 7.74 31.49
N GLY A 22 23.72 7.53 31.38
CA GLY A 22 24.42 7.31 30.12
C GLY A 22 24.01 6.01 29.43
N MET A 23 23.73 4.94 30.20
CA MET A 23 23.18 3.69 29.63
C MET A 23 21.72 3.79 29.19
N LEU A 24 20.89 4.60 29.86
CA LEU A 24 19.51 4.86 29.49
C LEU A 24 19.40 5.78 28.26
N GLY A 25 20.37 6.67 28.03
CA GLY A 25 20.45 7.55 26.87
C GLY A 25 20.83 6.84 25.56
N ASN A 26 21.38 5.62 25.63
CA ASN A 26 21.67 4.77 24.49
C ASN A 26 20.52 3.83 24.12
N CYS A 27 19.26 4.09 24.53
CA CYS A 27 18.10 3.63 23.79
C CYS A 27 18.10 4.33 22.44
N ALA A 28 19.12 4.00 21.62
CA ALA A 28 19.19 4.37 20.22
C ALA A 28 17.84 4.03 19.60
N LEU A 29 17.28 4.98 18.94
CA LEU A 29 16.25 4.76 17.94
C LEU A 29 16.70 3.56 17.10
N VAL A 30 16.24 2.37 17.47
CA VAL A 30 16.28 1.22 16.59
C VAL A 30 15.32 1.60 15.48
N LEU A 31 15.85 2.30 14.48
CA LEU A 31 15.18 2.46 13.20
C LEU A 31 14.93 1.04 12.76
N ALA A 32 13.67 0.61 12.89
CA ALA A 32 13.26 -0.69 12.41
C ALA A 32 13.63 -0.73 10.93
N GLN A 33 14.68 -1.46 10.61
CA GLN A 33 15.04 -1.70 9.22
C GLN A 33 13.82 -2.38 8.59
N PRO A 34 13.38 -1.94 7.40
CA PRO A 34 12.28 -2.58 6.71
C PRO A 34 12.59 -4.07 6.61
N ALA A 35 11.68 -4.91 7.09
CA ALA A 35 11.85 -6.35 7.11
C ALA A 35 12.18 -6.82 5.68
N GLN A 36 13.39 -7.29 5.45
CA GLN A 36 13.82 -7.80 4.16
C GLN A 36 12.97 -9.02 3.84
N LYS A 37 12.25 -8.99 2.72
CA LYS A 37 11.46 -10.14 2.28
C LYS A 37 12.43 -11.25 1.88
N LEU A 38 12.51 -12.29 2.68
CA LEU A 38 13.34 -13.46 2.39
C LEU A 38 12.90 -14.18 1.11
N VAL A 39 11.61 -14.15 0.79
CA VAL A 39 11.04 -14.70 -0.44
C VAL A 39 10.42 -13.56 -1.24
N ASN A 40 10.78 -13.48 -2.53
CA ASN A 40 10.27 -12.49 -3.45
C ASN A 40 9.75 -13.17 -4.72
N VAL A 41 8.51 -12.86 -5.10
CA VAL A 41 7.91 -13.29 -6.36
C VAL A 41 7.92 -12.10 -7.30
N VAL A 42 8.72 -12.19 -8.35
CA VAL A 42 8.86 -11.14 -9.35
C VAL A 42 8.09 -11.55 -10.60
N VAL A 43 7.21 -10.67 -11.05
CA VAL A 43 6.49 -10.81 -12.32
C VAL A 43 6.80 -9.57 -13.15
N SER A 44 7.34 -9.75 -14.35
CA SER A 44 7.74 -8.65 -15.22
C SER A 44 7.22 -8.87 -16.64
N PRO A 45 6.55 -7.89 -17.25
CA PRO A 45 6.17 -7.97 -18.66
C PRO A 45 7.40 -7.78 -19.56
N ASP A 46 7.31 -8.24 -20.80
CA ASP A 46 8.33 -8.06 -21.85
C ASP A 46 8.29 -6.65 -22.48
N ARG A 47 7.68 -5.68 -21.80
CA ARG A 47 7.49 -4.31 -22.28
C ARG A 47 7.88 -3.29 -21.22
N ILE A 48 8.76 -2.39 -21.60
CA ILE A 48 9.35 -1.39 -20.70
C ILE A 48 8.32 -0.36 -20.22
N ASP A 49 7.40 0.02 -21.10
CA ASP A 49 6.35 1.01 -20.82
C ASP A 49 5.08 0.40 -20.21
N TRP A 50 5.04 -0.93 -20.06
CA TRP A 50 3.92 -1.70 -19.55
C TRP A 50 2.61 -1.49 -20.34
N LYS A 51 2.74 -1.29 -21.66
CA LYS A 51 1.62 -1.05 -22.58
C LYS A 51 1.68 -1.95 -23.80
N CYS A 52 0.52 -2.25 -24.37
CA CYS A 52 0.41 -2.94 -25.66
C CYS A 52 -0.91 -2.57 -26.36
N LYS A 53 -1.03 -2.97 -27.61
CA LYS A 53 -2.28 -2.91 -28.35
C LYS A 53 -3.12 -4.15 -28.12
N ALA A 54 -4.43 -4.01 -28.31
CA ALA A 54 -5.33 -5.16 -28.29
C ALA A 54 -4.87 -6.22 -29.30
N LYS A 55 -5.03 -7.51 -28.94
CA LYS A 55 -4.63 -8.70 -29.68
C LYS A 55 -3.12 -8.99 -29.71
N GLU A 56 -2.26 -8.10 -29.22
CA GLU A 56 -0.83 -8.40 -29.06
C GLU A 56 -0.61 -9.36 -27.89
N GLU A 57 0.32 -10.32 -28.10
CA GLU A 57 0.75 -11.23 -27.05
C GLU A 57 1.74 -10.52 -26.10
N VAL A 58 1.49 -10.62 -24.82
CA VAL A 58 2.38 -10.17 -23.74
C VAL A 58 2.98 -11.39 -23.07
N LYS A 59 4.30 -11.35 -22.82
CA LYS A 59 5.03 -12.38 -22.09
C LYS A 59 5.35 -11.86 -20.70
N PHE A 60 4.86 -12.55 -19.68
CA PHE A 60 5.19 -12.28 -18.29
C PHE A 60 6.29 -13.24 -17.83
N THR A 61 7.46 -12.70 -17.51
CA THR A 61 8.52 -13.48 -16.86
C THR A 61 8.22 -13.55 -15.39
N VAL A 62 8.08 -14.76 -14.88
CA VAL A 62 7.85 -15.06 -13.45
C VAL A 62 9.13 -15.63 -12.87
N GLN A 63 9.57 -15.10 -11.75
CA GLN A 63 10.75 -15.58 -11.01
C GLN A 63 10.44 -15.59 -9.51
N VAL A 64 10.82 -16.66 -8.83
CA VAL A 64 10.70 -16.78 -7.39
C VAL A 64 12.10 -16.85 -6.79
N PHE A 65 12.39 -15.90 -5.92
CA PHE A 65 13.68 -15.81 -5.22
C PHE A 65 13.51 -16.15 -3.74
N LYS A 66 14.50 -16.82 -3.16
CA LYS A 66 14.68 -16.93 -1.72
C LYS A 66 16.11 -16.52 -1.40
N ASN A 67 16.28 -15.54 -0.50
CA ASN A 67 17.59 -14.94 -0.19
C ASN A 67 18.34 -14.51 -1.48
N GLU A 68 17.64 -13.84 -2.40
CA GLU A 68 18.15 -13.33 -3.69
C GLU A 68 18.61 -14.41 -4.70
N ASN A 69 18.43 -15.68 -4.38
CA ASN A 69 18.70 -16.78 -5.30
C ASN A 69 17.41 -17.37 -5.86
N LEU A 70 17.40 -17.78 -7.13
CA LEU A 70 16.25 -18.47 -7.72
C LEU A 70 15.95 -19.74 -6.93
N LEU A 71 14.68 -19.83 -6.46
CA LEU A 71 14.21 -20.96 -5.67
C LEU A 71 13.78 -22.10 -6.60
N LYS A 72 14.59 -23.15 -6.69
CA LYS A 72 14.26 -24.34 -7.47
C LYS A 72 13.11 -25.13 -6.85
N ASP A 73 12.40 -25.86 -7.69
CA ASP A 73 11.31 -26.76 -7.28
C ASP A 73 10.19 -26.09 -6.48
N VAL A 74 9.92 -24.82 -6.73
CA VAL A 74 8.86 -24.08 -6.06
C VAL A 74 7.49 -24.34 -6.70
N VAL A 75 6.47 -24.44 -5.87
CA VAL A 75 5.08 -24.58 -6.31
C VAL A 75 4.40 -23.23 -6.30
N VAL A 76 3.73 -22.90 -7.41
CA VAL A 76 3.00 -21.64 -7.57
C VAL A 76 1.57 -21.88 -8.04
N ASP A 77 0.69 -20.99 -7.62
CA ASP A 77 -0.60 -20.78 -8.26
C ASP A 77 -0.50 -19.51 -9.12
N TYR A 78 -1.18 -19.45 -10.26
CA TYR A 78 -1.24 -18.21 -11.02
C TYR A 78 -2.60 -17.95 -11.66
N GLU A 79 -2.89 -16.68 -11.81
CA GLU A 79 -4.03 -16.12 -12.50
C GLU A 79 -3.54 -15.20 -13.61
N LEU A 80 -4.15 -15.31 -14.79
CA LEU A 80 -3.76 -14.56 -15.98
C LEU A 80 -4.99 -14.18 -16.80
N GLY A 81 -5.13 -12.91 -17.14
CA GLY A 81 -6.27 -12.40 -17.90
C GLY A 81 -6.62 -10.96 -17.55
N PRO A 82 -7.81 -10.51 -17.92
CA PRO A 82 -8.32 -9.20 -17.52
C PRO A 82 -8.31 -9.03 -16.00
N GLU A 83 -7.98 -7.83 -15.53
CA GLU A 83 -8.00 -7.49 -14.12
C GLU A 83 -9.37 -7.83 -13.49
N TYR A 84 -9.38 -8.51 -12.34
CA TYR A 84 -10.56 -9.07 -11.64
C TYR A 84 -11.30 -10.21 -12.35
N PHE A 85 -11.05 -10.48 -13.64
CA PHE A 85 -11.72 -11.53 -14.40
C PHE A 85 -10.70 -12.42 -15.11
N PRO A 86 -9.85 -13.16 -14.37
CA PRO A 86 -8.81 -13.98 -14.98
C PRO A 86 -9.44 -15.08 -15.86
N THR A 87 -8.93 -15.22 -17.07
CA THR A 87 -9.37 -16.25 -18.01
C THR A 87 -8.62 -17.57 -17.85
N VAL A 88 -7.43 -17.50 -17.26
CA VAL A 88 -6.60 -18.66 -16.94
C VAL A 88 -6.29 -18.67 -15.45
N VAL A 89 -6.67 -19.75 -14.78
CA VAL A 89 -6.34 -20.01 -13.38
C VAL A 89 -5.68 -21.39 -13.31
N LYS A 90 -4.46 -21.44 -12.81
CA LYS A 90 -3.70 -22.67 -12.59
C LYS A 90 -3.23 -22.75 -11.16
N LYS A 91 -3.35 -23.93 -10.58
CA LYS A 91 -2.92 -24.22 -9.21
C LYS A 91 -1.86 -25.30 -9.19
N ASP A 92 -1.01 -25.27 -8.17
CA ASP A 92 0.02 -26.25 -7.88
C ASP A 92 0.97 -26.54 -9.04
N VAL A 93 1.33 -25.49 -9.76
CA VAL A 93 2.29 -25.57 -10.88
C VAL A 93 3.71 -25.56 -10.31
N ARG A 94 4.48 -26.61 -10.60
CA ARG A 94 5.88 -26.73 -10.18
C ARG A 94 6.80 -26.01 -11.14
N LEU A 95 7.63 -25.11 -10.63
CA LEU A 95 8.70 -24.44 -11.35
C LEU A 95 10.04 -25.06 -10.96
N ALA A 96 10.58 -25.93 -11.82
CA ALA A 96 11.82 -26.66 -11.55
C ALA A 96 13.00 -25.72 -11.31
N ASP A 97 13.13 -24.68 -12.12
CA ASP A 97 14.24 -23.71 -12.06
C ASP A 97 13.84 -22.39 -11.37
N GLY A 98 12.69 -22.35 -10.67
CA GLY A 98 12.21 -21.14 -10.00
C GLY A 98 11.76 -20.03 -10.96
N LYS A 99 11.61 -20.32 -12.24
CA LYS A 99 11.21 -19.35 -13.28
C LYS A 99 10.31 -19.97 -14.34
N THR A 100 9.47 -19.13 -14.97
CA THR A 100 8.67 -19.49 -16.14
C THR A 100 8.28 -18.24 -16.92
N ILE A 101 7.78 -18.43 -18.15
CA ILE A 101 7.21 -17.38 -18.98
C ILE A 101 5.76 -17.74 -19.25
N LEU A 102 4.87 -16.86 -18.84
CA LEU A 102 3.44 -16.96 -19.08
C LEU A 102 3.05 -16.00 -20.20
N LYS A 103 2.20 -16.46 -21.11
CA LYS A 103 1.77 -15.69 -22.26
C LYS A 103 0.27 -15.43 -22.21
N ALA A 104 -0.11 -14.20 -22.51
CA ALA A 104 -1.51 -13.82 -22.60
C ALA A 104 -1.73 -12.68 -23.59
N LYS A 105 -2.99 -12.54 -24.02
CA LYS A 105 -3.45 -11.42 -24.81
C LYS A 105 -4.86 -11.03 -24.41
N MET A 106 -5.23 -9.78 -24.65
CA MET A 106 -6.61 -9.30 -24.58
C MET A 106 -7.06 -8.82 -25.94
N ASN A 107 -8.34 -9.02 -26.23
CA ASN A 107 -8.93 -8.56 -27.50
C ASN A 107 -9.49 -7.14 -27.39
N GLU A 108 -9.86 -6.74 -26.18
CA GLU A 108 -10.49 -5.46 -25.87
C GLU A 108 -9.57 -4.57 -25.02
N PRO A 109 -9.74 -3.23 -25.10
CA PRO A 109 -9.04 -2.30 -24.23
C PRO A 109 -9.28 -2.59 -22.76
N GLY A 110 -8.25 -2.46 -21.93
CA GLY A 110 -8.35 -2.73 -20.50
C GLY A 110 -6.98 -2.98 -19.86
N PHE A 111 -6.99 -3.80 -18.81
CA PHE A 111 -5.77 -4.13 -18.05
C PHE A 111 -5.58 -5.65 -17.99
N LEU A 112 -4.47 -6.11 -18.56
CA LEU A 112 -4.05 -7.51 -18.54
C LEU A 112 -3.17 -7.76 -17.34
N ARG A 113 -3.63 -8.59 -16.39
CA ARG A 113 -2.91 -8.90 -15.15
C ARG A 113 -2.39 -10.33 -15.14
N CYS A 114 -1.16 -10.47 -14.67
CA CYS A 114 -0.57 -11.74 -14.23
C CYS A 114 -0.35 -11.65 -12.72
N ARG A 115 -1.00 -12.52 -11.94
CA ARG A 115 -0.81 -12.67 -10.51
C ARG A 115 -0.27 -14.06 -10.22
N VAL A 116 0.77 -14.14 -9.41
CA VAL A 116 1.43 -15.40 -9.04
C VAL A 116 1.57 -15.48 -7.53
N THR A 117 1.18 -16.61 -6.97
CA THR A 117 1.31 -16.92 -5.55
C THR A 117 2.23 -18.12 -5.37
N ALA A 118 3.41 -17.92 -4.80
CA ALA A 118 4.34 -18.99 -4.45
C ALA A 118 4.07 -19.52 -3.05
N LYS A 119 4.16 -20.85 -2.89
CA LYS A 119 4.00 -21.56 -1.61
C LYS A 119 5.39 -21.99 -1.13
N VAL A 120 5.92 -21.33 -0.10
CA VAL A 120 7.27 -21.56 0.43
C VAL A 120 7.22 -21.67 1.95
N ASP A 121 7.74 -22.75 2.50
CA ASP A 121 7.81 -22.99 3.95
C ASP A 121 6.44 -22.81 4.66
N GLY A 122 5.36 -23.27 4.03
CA GLY A 122 4.00 -23.18 4.55
C GLY A 122 3.38 -21.78 4.47
N ARG A 123 4.06 -20.80 3.87
CA ARG A 123 3.58 -19.43 3.68
C ARG A 123 3.33 -19.13 2.20
N LYS A 124 2.46 -18.15 1.96
CA LYS A 124 2.14 -17.66 0.61
C LYS A 124 2.82 -16.31 0.37
N TYR A 125 3.44 -16.19 -0.79
CA TYR A 125 4.09 -14.95 -1.24
C TYR A 125 3.53 -14.61 -2.62
N GLU A 126 3.20 -13.35 -2.83
CA GLU A 126 2.51 -12.90 -4.04
C GLU A 126 3.37 -11.90 -4.83
N GLY A 127 3.33 -12.05 -6.15
CA GLY A 127 3.84 -11.09 -7.10
C GLY A 127 2.84 -10.87 -8.22
N MET A 128 2.79 -9.66 -8.78
CA MET A 128 1.88 -9.35 -9.88
C MET A 128 2.48 -8.31 -10.82
N ALA A 129 2.03 -8.35 -12.06
CA ALA A 129 2.25 -7.31 -13.05
C ALA A 129 0.98 -7.07 -13.85
N THR A 130 0.71 -5.83 -14.21
CA THR A 130 -0.47 -5.44 -14.99
C THR A 130 -0.04 -4.57 -16.17
N VAL A 131 -0.44 -4.95 -17.37
CA VAL A 131 -0.14 -4.23 -18.63
C VAL A 131 -1.40 -3.53 -19.12
N GLY A 132 -1.28 -2.25 -19.48
CA GLY A 132 -2.34 -1.49 -20.13
C GLY A 132 -2.48 -1.91 -21.60
N VAL A 133 -3.69 -2.30 -21.98
CA VAL A 133 -4.03 -2.71 -23.35
C VAL A 133 -4.90 -1.65 -23.95
N ASP A 134 -4.42 -0.92 -24.95
CA ASP A 134 -5.13 0.22 -25.59
C ASP A 134 -5.83 1.12 -24.54
N GLU A 135 -5.14 1.45 -23.44
CA GLU A 135 -5.73 2.07 -22.24
C GLU A 135 -6.45 3.40 -22.53
N THR A 136 -6.02 4.11 -23.57
CA THR A 136 -6.67 5.36 -23.99
C THR A 136 -8.00 5.14 -24.71
N ARG A 137 -8.31 3.90 -25.08
CA ARG A 137 -9.55 3.50 -25.75
C ARG A 137 -10.58 2.88 -24.80
N ILE A 138 -10.28 2.77 -23.52
CA ILE A 138 -11.24 2.30 -22.52
C ILE A 138 -12.45 3.23 -22.52
N ARG A 139 -13.63 2.65 -22.57
CA ARG A 139 -14.92 3.37 -22.53
C ARG A 139 -15.65 3.02 -21.24
N PRO A 140 -16.42 3.94 -20.67
CA PRO A 140 -17.32 3.63 -19.58
C PRO A 140 -18.26 2.48 -19.95
N THR A 141 -18.51 1.58 -19.03
CA THR A 141 -19.47 0.47 -19.21
C THR A 141 -20.91 0.90 -18.92
N THR A 142 -21.07 2.06 -18.30
CA THR A 142 -22.38 2.64 -17.96
C THR A 142 -22.51 4.00 -18.60
N VAL A 143 -23.74 4.35 -18.93
CA VAL A 143 -24.13 5.67 -19.42
C VAL A 143 -24.93 6.36 -18.32
N ASN A 144 -24.67 7.64 -18.09
CA ASN A 144 -25.47 8.42 -17.14
C ASN A 144 -26.95 8.44 -17.58
N PRO A 145 -27.90 8.40 -16.64
CA PRO A 145 -29.30 8.67 -16.93
C PRO A 145 -29.46 10.02 -17.65
N GLU A 146 -30.50 10.16 -18.45
CA GLU A 146 -30.73 11.38 -19.23
C GLU A 146 -30.91 12.63 -18.36
N ASP A 147 -31.42 12.46 -17.15
CA ASP A 147 -31.66 13.54 -16.17
C ASP A 147 -30.47 13.76 -15.21
N PHE A 148 -29.32 13.05 -15.39
CA PHE A 148 -28.18 13.08 -14.45
C PHE A 148 -27.74 14.51 -14.13
N ASP A 149 -27.47 15.32 -15.15
CA ASP A 149 -26.98 16.69 -14.96
C ASP A 149 -28.04 17.61 -14.34
N ALA A 150 -29.31 17.46 -14.75
CA ALA A 150 -30.41 18.22 -14.19
C ALA A 150 -30.67 17.88 -12.73
N PHE A 151 -30.64 16.59 -12.38
CA PHE A 151 -30.76 16.09 -11.02
C PHE A 151 -29.66 16.68 -10.11
N TRP A 152 -28.40 16.55 -10.51
CA TRP A 152 -27.28 17.04 -9.68
C TRP A 152 -27.21 18.55 -9.60
N THR A 153 -27.55 19.26 -10.69
CA THR A 153 -27.65 20.73 -10.68
C THR A 153 -28.68 21.18 -9.66
N GLY A 154 -29.87 20.57 -9.65
CA GLY A 154 -30.93 20.84 -8.69
C GLY A 154 -30.49 20.50 -7.24
N ALA A 155 -29.95 19.32 -7.02
CA ALA A 155 -29.48 18.87 -5.71
C ALA A 155 -28.40 19.78 -5.11
N ILE A 156 -27.42 20.21 -5.93
CA ILE A 156 -26.39 21.15 -5.53
C ILE A 156 -26.97 22.53 -5.21
N ALA A 157 -27.92 23.01 -6.02
CA ALA A 157 -28.58 24.29 -5.79
C ALA A 157 -29.35 24.29 -4.45
N GLU A 158 -30.06 23.20 -4.13
CA GLU A 158 -30.73 23.04 -2.83
C GLU A 158 -29.72 22.99 -1.68
N ALA A 159 -28.66 22.19 -1.80
CA ALA A 159 -27.63 22.10 -0.75
C ALA A 159 -26.96 23.46 -0.46
N ARG A 160 -26.74 24.27 -1.49
CA ARG A 160 -26.12 25.60 -1.38
C ARG A 160 -27.00 26.66 -0.69
N LYS A 161 -28.28 26.38 -0.48
CA LYS A 161 -29.15 27.25 0.30
C LYS A 161 -28.81 27.23 1.80
N GLN A 162 -28.15 26.18 2.25
CA GLN A 162 -27.69 26.06 3.63
C GLN A 162 -26.29 26.65 3.78
N PRO A 163 -26.04 27.52 4.79
CA PRO A 163 -24.70 27.99 5.11
C PRO A 163 -23.81 26.81 5.50
N LEU A 164 -22.59 26.77 4.98
CA LEU A 164 -21.63 25.71 5.29
C LEU A 164 -21.27 25.61 6.77
N ASP A 165 -21.26 26.74 7.49
CA ASP A 165 -20.96 26.86 8.94
C ASP A 165 -19.81 25.92 9.38
N PRO A 166 -18.60 26.09 8.81
CA PRO A 166 -17.48 25.21 9.12
C PRO A 166 -17.00 25.45 10.56
N LYS A 167 -16.72 24.35 11.28
CA LYS A 167 -16.11 24.38 12.62
C LYS A 167 -14.83 23.56 12.58
N MET A 168 -13.79 24.10 13.18
CA MET A 168 -12.47 23.48 13.25
C MET A 168 -11.94 23.57 14.67
N THR A 169 -11.57 22.42 15.25
CA THR A 169 -10.96 22.32 16.58
C THR A 169 -9.65 21.59 16.47
N LEU A 170 -8.55 22.21 16.91
CA LEU A 170 -7.24 21.56 16.95
C LEU A 170 -7.28 20.39 17.95
N LEU A 171 -6.66 19.28 17.60
CA LEU A 171 -6.46 18.10 18.45
C LEU A 171 -4.96 17.99 18.81
N PRO A 172 -4.49 18.72 19.85
CA PRO A 172 -3.07 18.81 20.18
C PRO A 172 -2.43 17.46 20.42
N GLU A 173 -3.18 16.51 21.00
CA GLU A 173 -2.74 15.14 21.29
C GLU A 173 -2.46 14.31 20.02
N ARG A 174 -2.90 14.78 18.86
CA ARG A 174 -2.68 14.14 17.56
C ARG A 174 -1.72 14.90 16.64
N CYS A 175 -1.27 16.08 17.08
CA CYS A 175 -0.34 16.89 16.34
C CYS A 175 1.09 16.33 16.43
N THR A 176 1.90 16.61 15.40
CA THR A 176 3.33 16.35 15.39
C THR A 176 4.11 17.66 15.25
N SER A 177 5.43 17.63 15.23
CA SER A 177 6.26 18.83 14.97
C SER A 177 6.07 19.41 13.55
N THR A 178 5.49 18.63 12.63
CA THR A 178 5.33 19.01 11.22
C THR A 178 3.90 19.02 10.73
N GLN A 179 2.93 18.54 11.55
CA GLN A 179 1.53 18.40 11.15
C GLN A 179 0.59 18.81 12.30
N ASN A 180 -0.40 19.62 11.97
CA ASN A 180 -1.52 19.90 12.83
C ASN A 180 -2.71 19.01 12.43
N VAL A 181 -3.42 18.49 13.42
CA VAL A 181 -4.60 17.64 13.20
C VAL A 181 -5.82 18.34 13.79
N TYR A 182 -6.88 18.43 13.01
CA TYR A 182 -8.12 19.10 13.41
C TYR A 182 -9.31 18.17 13.35
N HIS A 183 -10.19 18.27 14.32
CA HIS A 183 -11.57 17.81 14.20
C HIS A 183 -12.36 18.90 13.46
N VAL A 184 -12.92 18.54 12.32
CA VAL A 184 -13.70 19.45 11.48
C VAL A 184 -15.15 19.02 11.39
N SER A 185 -16.05 19.97 11.25
CA SER A 185 -17.43 19.69 10.89
C SER A 185 -18.02 20.83 10.10
N PHE A 186 -18.97 20.50 9.23
CA PHE A 186 -19.72 21.48 8.46
C PHE A 186 -21.17 21.04 8.27
N GLN A 187 -22.02 22.01 7.99
CA GLN A 187 -23.43 21.80 7.77
C GLN A 187 -23.67 21.11 6.43
N ASN A 188 -24.51 20.09 6.43
CA ASN A 188 -25.00 19.42 5.23
C ASN A 188 -26.26 20.14 4.65
N GLU A 189 -26.89 19.56 3.61
CA GLU A 189 -28.07 20.12 2.96
C GLU A 189 -29.27 20.30 3.89
N ARG A 190 -29.34 19.56 5.00
CA ARG A 190 -30.46 19.65 5.99
C ARG A 190 -30.02 20.42 7.20
N PRO A 191 -30.84 21.40 7.65
CA PRO A 191 -30.58 22.15 8.90
C PRO A 191 -30.33 21.21 10.07
N GLY A 192 -29.24 21.43 10.80
CA GLY A 192 -28.85 20.60 11.96
C GLY A 192 -28.12 19.28 11.60
N SER A 193 -28.09 18.89 10.35
CA SER A 193 -27.32 17.74 9.90
C SER A 193 -25.86 18.15 9.58
N ARG A 194 -24.89 17.61 10.31
CA ARG A 194 -23.48 17.97 10.16
C ARG A 194 -22.66 16.76 9.72
N ILE A 195 -21.70 17.02 8.85
CA ILE A 195 -20.65 16.06 8.47
C ILE A 195 -19.44 16.34 9.34
N TYR A 196 -18.83 15.28 9.86
CA TYR A 196 -17.66 15.34 10.73
C TYR A 196 -16.47 14.62 10.08
N GLY A 197 -15.27 15.13 10.32
CA GLY A 197 -14.05 14.54 9.79
C GLY A 197 -12.80 14.95 10.57
N ILE A 198 -11.69 14.38 10.19
CA ILE A 198 -10.35 14.74 10.64
C ILE A 198 -9.59 15.30 9.43
N LEU A 199 -8.97 16.45 9.65
CA LEU A 199 -8.13 17.14 8.66
C LEU A 199 -6.70 17.17 9.16
#